data_d95c2584833a634534314ca42df29e3c
#
_entry.id   d95c2584833a634534314ca42df29e3c
#
_cell.length_a   1.000
_cell.length_b   1.000
_cell.length_c   1.000
_cell.angle_alpha   90.00
_cell.angle_beta   90.00
_cell.angle_gamma   90.00
#
_symmetry.space_group_name_H-M   'P 1'
#
loop_
_entity.id
_entity.type
_entity.pdbx_description
1 polymer ?
#
loop_
_entity_poly.entity_id
_entity_poly.type
_entity_poly.pdbx_seq_one_letter_code
_entity_poly.pdbx_strand_id
1 'polypeptide(L)'
;GMGRLTTHVLDTASGRPAACLRIDLYRCAGDNRLLLDSVVTNDDGRVDAPLLDGANMVAGRYELVFHAAAYLGAQGTSLPDPPFLDEIVIAFGLADNEAHYHVPLLLSPYGYSTYRGS
;
A
#
# COMPACT_ATOMS: atom_id res chain seq x y z
N GLY A 1 -2.25 9.11 21.00
CA GLY A 1 -3.06 9.47 19.91
C GLY A 1 -4.00 8.40 19.44
N MET A 2 -5.03 8.85 18.80
CA MET A 2 -6.07 7.99 18.21
C MET A 2 -5.87 7.73 16.73
N GLY A 3 -4.82 8.30 16.14
CA GLY A 3 -4.54 8.16 14.72
C GLY A 3 -4.07 6.77 14.34
N ARG A 4 -4.30 6.41 13.08
CA ARG A 4 -3.81 5.15 12.52
C ARG A 4 -3.71 5.23 11.01
N LEU A 5 -2.89 4.37 10.44
CA LEU A 5 -2.71 4.22 9.00
C LEU A 5 -3.19 2.83 8.58
N THR A 6 -4.10 2.80 7.62
CA THR A 6 -4.64 1.56 7.07
C THR A 6 -4.59 1.57 5.56
N THR A 7 -4.72 0.40 4.95
CA THR A 7 -4.74 0.22 3.50
C THR A 7 -5.75 -0.84 3.08
N HIS A 8 -6.09 -0.84 1.80
CA HIS A 8 -6.98 -1.84 1.20
C HIS A 8 -6.66 -1.90 -0.29
N VAL A 9 -6.46 -3.08 -0.82
CA VAL A 9 -6.14 -3.25 -2.24
C VAL A 9 -7.27 -3.98 -2.94
N LEU A 10 -7.81 -3.35 -4.00
CA LEU A 10 -8.82 -3.94 -4.86
C LEU A 10 -8.22 -4.19 -6.24
N ASP A 11 -8.33 -5.42 -6.71
CA ASP A 11 -7.99 -5.81 -8.07
C ASP A 11 -9.18 -5.51 -8.96
N THR A 12 -9.10 -4.42 -9.74
CA THR A 12 -10.22 -3.99 -10.58
C THR A 12 -10.38 -4.84 -11.83
N ALA A 13 -9.38 -5.61 -12.22
CA ALA A 13 -9.49 -6.52 -13.35
C ALA A 13 -10.32 -7.75 -12.99
N SER A 14 -10.14 -8.29 -11.79
CA SER A 14 -10.93 -9.43 -11.29
C SER A 14 -12.20 -9.02 -10.57
N GLY A 15 -12.28 -7.78 -10.10
CA GLY A 15 -13.37 -7.29 -9.25
C GLY A 15 -13.30 -7.80 -7.81
N ARG A 16 -12.13 -8.31 -7.39
CA ARG A 16 -11.95 -8.92 -6.07
C ARG A 16 -10.90 -8.18 -5.26
N PRO A 17 -10.96 -8.29 -3.92
CA PRO A 17 -9.84 -7.85 -3.10
C PRO A 17 -8.56 -8.57 -3.51
N ALA A 18 -7.44 -7.86 -3.49
CA ALA A 18 -6.13 -8.43 -3.81
C ALA A 18 -5.54 -9.09 -2.55
N ALA A 19 -5.66 -10.42 -2.49
CA ALA A 19 -5.09 -11.21 -1.40
C ALA A 19 -3.65 -11.60 -1.70
N CYS A 20 -2.85 -11.77 -0.65
CA CYS A 20 -1.46 -12.20 -0.73
C CYS A 20 -0.56 -11.22 -1.51
N LEU A 21 -0.87 -9.94 -1.44
CA LEU A 21 -0.08 -8.88 -2.04
C LEU A 21 0.82 -8.27 -0.96
N ARG A 22 2.12 -8.23 -1.25
CA ARG A 22 3.12 -7.65 -0.33
C ARG A 22 3.10 -6.13 -0.41
N ILE A 23 3.17 -5.49 0.75
CA ILE A 23 3.23 -4.04 0.90
C ILE A 23 4.36 -3.71 1.87
N ASP A 24 5.26 -2.82 1.47
CA ASP A 24 6.31 -2.30 2.33
C ASP A 24 5.98 -0.85 2.70
N LEU A 25 6.18 -0.51 3.97
CA LEU A 25 6.02 0.85 4.48
C LEU A 25 7.39 1.43 4.80
N TYR A 26 7.68 2.60 4.23
CA TYR A 26 8.91 3.34 4.48
C TYR A 26 8.61 4.70 5.09
N ARG A 27 9.50 5.13 5.98
CA ARG A 27 9.58 6.53 6.38
C ARG A 27 10.67 7.21 5.57
N CYS A 28 10.37 8.40 5.04
CA CYS A 28 11.29 9.15 4.19
C CYS A 28 11.87 10.32 4.96
N ALA A 29 13.20 10.51 4.86
CA ALA A 29 13.93 11.62 5.46
C ALA A 29 15.02 12.05 4.47
N GLY A 30 14.82 13.23 3.85
CA GLY A 30 15.69 13.68 2.77
C GLY A 30 15.71 12.67 1.62
N ASP A 31 16.89 12.25 1.20
CA ASP A 31 17.08 11.28 0.12
C ASP A 31 17.05 9.83 0.62
N ASN A 32 16.88 9.62 1.91
CA ASN A 32 16.91 8.31 2.52
C ASN A 32 15.51 7.83 2.86
N ARG A 33 15.32 6.53 2.86
CA ARG A 33 14.09 5.92 3.36
C ARG A 33 14.43 4.75 4.27
N LEU A 34 13.64 4.60 5.32
CA LEU A 34 13.80 3.54 6.31
C LEU A 34 12.61 2.60 6.23
N LEU A 35 12.86 1.33 6.04
CA LEU A 35 11.81 0.31 6.07
C LEU A 35 11.27 0.18 7.49
N LEU A 36 9.98 0.44 7.66
CA LEU A 36 9.31 0.34 8.97
C LEU A 36 8.59 -0.99 9.12
N ASP A 37 7.98 -1.50 8.04
CA ASP A 37 7.18 -2.71 8.10
C ASP A 37 7.04 -3.31 6.71
N SER A 38 6.85 -4.63 6.67
CA SER A 38 6.56 -5.37 5.45
C SER A 38 5.43 -6.34 5.78
N VAL A 39 4.32 -6.21 5.08
CA VAL A 39 3.10 -6.96 5.36
C VAL A 39 2.57 -7.61 4.10
N VAL A 40 1.64 -8.53 4.25
CA VAL A 40 0.96 -9.19 3.14
C VAL A 40 -0.54 -9.06 3.38
N THR A 41 -1.28 -8.72 2.33
CA THR A 41 -2.74 -8.58 2.45
C THR A 41 -3.42 -9.93 2.73
N ASN A 42 -4.52 -9.86 3.48
CA ASN A 42 -5.40 -10.99 3.74
C ASN A 42 -6.42 -11.16 2.62
N ASP A 43 -7.38 -12.06 2.79
CA ASP A 43 -8.41 -12.37 1.79
C ASP A 43 -9.33 -11.18 1.48
N ASP A 44 -9.40 -10.21 2.37
CA ASP A 44 -10.17 -8.98 2.16
C ASP A 44 -9.35 -7.89 1.47
N GLY A 45 -8.10 -8.15 1.11
CA GLY A 45 -7.20 -7.15 0.55
C GLY A 45 -6.73 -6.12 1.55
N ARG A 46 -6.92 -6.39 2.83
CA ARG A 46 -6.51 -5.54 3.95
C ARG A 46 -5.35 -6.19 4.68
N VAL A 47 -4.80 -5.53 5.68
CA VAL A 47 -3.82 -6.13 6.58
C VAL A 47 -4.45 -6.28 7.96
N ASP A 48 -3.96 -7.27 8.72
CA ASP A 48 -4.63 -7.68 9.95
C ASP A 48 -4.53 -6.65 11.07
N ALA A 49 -3.54 -5.77 11.00
CA ALA A 49 -3.34 -4.70 11.97
C ALA A 49 -3.07 -3.39 11.23
N PRO A 50 -3.33 -2.22 11.85
CA PRO A 50 -2.93 -0.95 11.24
C PRO A 50 -1.43 -0.94 10.95
N LEU A 51 -1.04 -0.32 9.83
CA LEU A 51 0.37 -0.16 9.48
C LEU A 51 1.11 0.75 10.46
N LEU A 52 0.42 1.77 10.95
CA LEU A 52 0.86 2.63 12.04
C LEU A 52 -0.32 2.89 12.96
N ASP A 53 -0.05 3.00 14.26
CA ASP A 53 -1.03 3.40 15.24
C ASP A 53 -0.34 3.94 16.50
N GLY A 54 -1.10 4.58 17.37
CA GLY A 54 -0.63 5.05 18.66
C GLY A 54 0.63 5.91 18.55
N ALA A 55 1.65 5.57 19.33
CA ALA A 55 2.91 6.31 19.37
C ALA A 55 3.70 6.23 18.07
N ASN A 56 3.41 5.26 17.20
CA ASN A 56 4.07 5.13 15.90
C ASN A 56 3.51 6.09 14.86
N MET A 57 2.36 6.70 15.11
CA MET A 57 1.79 7.73 14.25
C MET A 57 2.57 9.02 14.39
N VAL A 58 3.65 9.14 13.62
CA VAL A 58 4.55 10.30 13.65
C VAL A 58 4.36 11.08 12.35
N ALA A 59 4.10 12.37 12.46
CA ALA A 59 3.96 13.23 11.28
C ALA A 59 5.25 13.21 10.45
N GLY A 60 5.08 13.18 9.14
CA GLY A 60 6.21 13.11 8.22
C GLY A 60 5.82 12.57 6.87
N ARG A 61 6.85 12.25 6.07
CA ARG A 61 6.69 11.69 4.74
C ARG A 61 6.90 10.19 4.77
N TYR A 62 6.06 9.49 4.02
CA TYR A 62 6.06 8.03 3.96
C TYR A 62 5.89 7.55 2.52
N GLU A 63 6.26 6.31 2.29
CA GLU A 63 5.96 5.61 1.04
C GLU A 63 5.37 4.25 1.36
N LEU A 64 4.29 3.91 0.64
CA LEU A 64 3.81 2.54 0.54
C LEU A 64 4.26 1.98 -0.80
N VAL A 65 4.91 0.82 -0.78
CA VAL A 65 5.37 0.12 -1.98
C VAL A 65 4.56 -1.15 -2.11
N PHE A 66 3.72 -1.20 -3.14
CA PHE A 66 2.86 -2.34 -3.43
C PHE A 66 3.53 -3.21 -4.50
N HIS A 67 3.76 -4.48 -4.20
CA HIS A 67 4.40 -5.42 -5.12
C HIS A 67 3.38 -5.95 -6.13
N ALA A 68 2.97 -5.08 -7.05
CA ALA A 68 1.84 -5.32 -7.96
C ALA A 68 2.13 -6.40 -8.99
N ALA A 69 3.30 -6.38 -9.65
CA ALA A 69 3.63 -7.35 -10.67
C ALA A 69 3.70 -8.77 -10.10
N ALA A 70 4.29 -8.93 -8.93
CA ALA A 70 4.36 -10.23 -8.26
C ALA A 70 2.97 -10.78 -7.96
N TYR A 71 2.07 -9.92 -7.47
CA TYR A 71 0.67 -10.30 -7.23
C TYR A 71 -0.03 -10.73 -8.52
N LEU A 72 0.04 -9.89 -9.56
CA LEU A 72 -0.62 -10.16 -10.84
C LEU A 72 -0.11 -11.44 -11.48
N GLY A 73 1.20 -11.65 -11.45
CA GLY A 73 1.81 -12.88 -11.95
C GLY A 73 1.33 -14.12 -11.21
N ALA A 74 1.24 -14.04 -9.88
CA ALA A 74 0.73 -15.13 -9.05
C ALA A 74 -0.76 -15.43 -9.31
N GLN A 75 -1.52 -14.44 -9.77
CA GLN A 75 -2.92 -14.64 -10.18
C GLN A 75 -3.05 -15.24 -11.59
N GLY A 76 -1.94 -15.50 -12.28
CA GLY A 76 -1.95 -16.06 -13.62
C GLY A 76 -2.12 -15.03 -14.73
N THR A 77 -2.01 -13.75 -14.43
CA THR A 77 -2.06 -12.69 -15.43
C THR A 77 -0.84 -12.79 -16.32
N SER A 78 -1.05 -12.79 -17.64
CA SER A 78 0.04 -12.75 -18.61
C SER A 78 0.60 -11.33 -18.67
N LEU A 79 1.84 -11.16 -18.25
CA LEU A 79 2.51 -9.86 -18.22
C LEU A 79 3.69 -9.87 -19.19
N PRO A 80 4.01 -8.74 -19.83
CA PRO A 80 5.28 -8.63 -20.57
C PRO A 80 6.45 -8.67 -19.59
N ASP A 81 7.65 -8.88 -20.11
CA ASP A 81 8.90 -8.88 -19.32
C ASP A 81 9.83 -7.78 -19.86
N PRO A 82 10.03 -6.67 -19.11
CA PRO A 82 9.46 -6.38 -17.79
C PRO A 82 7.98 -5.95 -17.88
N PRO A 83 7.22 -6.11 -16.78
CA PRO A 83 5.84 -5.67 -16.75
C PRO A 83 5.73 -4.14 -16.75
N PHE A 84 4.62 -3.61 -17.25
CA PHE A 84 4.43 -2.15 -17.28
C PHE A 84 4.36 -1.57 -15.88
N LEU A 85 3.47 -2.10 -15.02
CA LEU A 85 3.46 -1.76 -13.60
C LEU A 85 4.19 -2.86 -12.84
N ASP A 86 5.31 -2.51 -12.25
CA ASP A 86 6.12 -3.42 -11.44
C ASP A 86 5.77 -3.24 -9.97
N GLU A 87 6.51 -2.39 -9.27
CA GLU A 87 6.16 -1.93 -7.93
C GLU A 87 5.40 -0.62 -8.07
N ILE A 88 4.32 -0.46 -7.31
CA ILE A 88 3.59 0.80 -7.26
C ILE A 88 3.97 1.52 -5.98
N VAL A 89 4.56 2.71 -6.11
CA VAL A 89 5.01 3.52 -4.99
C VAL A 89 4.03 4.66 -4.80
N ILE A 90 3.43 4.73 -3.62
CA ILE A 90 2.58 5.86 -3.23
C ILE A 90 3.31 6.64 -2.14
N ALA A 91 3.79 7.83 -2.50
CA ALA A 91 4.41 8.75 -1.58
C ALA A 91 3.31 9.66 -1.01
N PHE A 92 3.24 9.74 0.31
CA PHE A 92 2.20 10.55 0.96
C PHE A 92 2.74 11.24 2.20
N GLY A 93 2.03 12.29 2.61
CA GLY A 93 2.32 13.03 3.83
C GLY A 93 1.34 12.71 4.93
N LEU A 94 1.84 12.47 6.13
CA LEU A 94 1.04 12.30 7.33
C LEU A 94 1.23 13.57 8.16
N ALA A 95 0.26 14.49 8.06
CA ALA A 95 0.36 15.79 8.70
C ALA A 95 -0.24 15.80 10.11
N ASP A 96 -1.29 15.02 10.32
CA ASP A 96 -2.05 14.97 11.57
C ASP A 96 -1.96 13.58 12.19
N ASN A 97 -1.13 13.43 13.20
CA ASN A 97 -0.93 12.14 13.86
C ASN A 97 -2.12 11.66 14.70
N GLU A 98 -3.16 12.47 14.82
CA GLU A 98 -4.40 12.09 15.51
C GLU A 98 -5.47 11.60 14.53
N ALA A 99 -5.28 11.78 13.24
CA ALA A 99 -6.27 11.42 12.22
C ALA A 99 -6.11 9.96 11.76
N HIS A 100 -7.18 9.41 11.25
CA HIS A 100 -7.14 8.14 10.54
C HIS A 100 -6.81 8.40 9.06
N TYR A 101 -5.71 7.82 8.60
CA TYR A 101 -5.30 7.84 7.21
C TYR A 101 -5.56 6.48 6.59
N HIS A 102 -6.42 6.44 5.60
CA HIS A 102 -6.67 5.26 4.81
C HIS A 102 -6.14 5.49 3.41
N VAL A 103 -5.19 4.67 2.96
CA VAL A 103 -4.53 4.81 1.66
C VAL A 103 -4.81 3.54 0.86
N PRO A 104 -5.93 3.49 0.13
CA PRO A 104 -6.28 2.32 -0.67
C PRO A 104 -5.59 2.34 -2.02
N LEU A 105 -5.50 1.17 -2.66
CA LEU A 105 -5.02 1.01 -4.02
C LEU A 105 -6.06 0.28 -4.84
N LEU A 106 -6.43 0.87 -5.99
CA LEU A 106 -7.23 0.21 -7.01
C LEU A 106 -6.26 -0.17 -8.14
N LEU A 107 -6.12 -1.46 -8.39
CA LEU A 107 -5.04 -2.02 -9.18
C LEU A 107 -5.56 -2.74 -10.42
N SER A 108 -4.95 -2.49 -11.57
CA SER A 108 -5.06 -3.30 -12.77
C SER A 108 -3.70 -3.45 -13.44
N PRO A 109 -3.52 -4.32 -14.46
CA PRO A 109 -2.20 -4.52 -15.07
C PRO A 109 -1.59 -3.26 -15.70
N TYR A 110 -2.40 -2.28 -16.09
CA TYR A 110 -1.91 -1.09 -16.80
C TYR A 110 -2.33 0.24 -16.16
N GLY A 111 -2.93 0.21 -14.98
CA GLY A 111 -3.35 1.43 -14.31
C GLY A 111 -3.63 1.22 -12.84
N TYR A 112 -3.57 2.30 -12.11
CA TYR A 112 -3.95 2.28 -10.70
C TYR A 112 -4.47 3.64 -10.27
N SER A 113 -5.19 3.64 -9.17
CA SER A 113 -5.58 4.88 -8.52
C SER A 113 -5.51 4.72 -7.01
N THR A 114 -5.40 5.84 -6.34
CA THR A 114 -5.38 5.93 -4.89
C THR A 114 -6.10 7.20 -4.46
N TYR A 115 -6.48 7.25 -3.20
CA TYR A 115 -7.06 8.45 -2.60
C TYR A 115 -6.81 8.39 -1.10
N ARG A 116 -7.05 9.49 -0.42
CA ARG A 116 -7.04 9.49 1.04
C ARG A 116 -8.46 9.23 1.55
N GLY A 117 -8.65 8.08 2.17
CA GLY A 117 -9.86 7.78 2.92
C GLY A 117 -9.75 8.22 4.38
N SER A 118 -10.78 8.02 5.10
CA SER A 118 -10.83 8.34 6.52
C SER A 118 -11.18 7.11 7.37
#